data_bb7c24ce7a33753e21c3d29a8657869d
#
_entry.id   bb7c24ce7a33753e21c3d29a8657869d
#
_cell.length_a   1.000
_cell.length_b   1.000
_cell.length_c   1.000
_cell.angle_alpha   90.00
_cell.angle_beta   90.00
_cell.angle_gamma   90.00
#
_symmetry.space_group_name_H-M   'P 1'
#
loop_
_entity.id
_entity.type
_entity.pdbx_description
1 polymer ?
#
loop_
_entity_poly.entity_id
_entity_poly.type
_entity_poly.pdbx_seq_one_letter_code
_entity_poly.pdbx_strand_id
1 'polypeptide(L)'
;MTASPDTLRIRRPDDWHLHLRDGEVLETVLPYTSRTFARAIVMPNLVPPVTTIEAASAYRERILAAIPAGHDFTPLMTCYLNESVSRETLERGHGDGLFTAAKLYPANATTNSQHGVKRITDVYPLLEVMQRIGMPLLIHGEVTRGEIDIFDREKHFIDEVMTDIRRQFPELKVVFEHITTKEAAQFVL
;
A
#
# COMPACT_ATOMS: atom_id res chain seq x y z
N MET A 1 25.71 -4.97 33.63
CA MET A 1 24.27 -5.05 33.97
C MET A 1 23.72 -6.26 33.22
N THR A 2 23.42 -7.35 33.90
CA THR A 2 22.77 -8.53 33.33
C THR A 2 21.33 -8.13 33.02
N ALA A 3 20.93 -8.19 31.74
CA ALA A 3 19.55 -7.98 31.36
C ALA A 3 18.67 -9.00 32.10
N SER A 4 17.57 -8.55 32.68
CA SER A 4 16.57 -9.45 33.25
C SER A 4 16.11 -10.43 32.15
N PRO A 5 16.01 -11.76 32.45
CA PRO A 5 15.55 -12.75 31.46
C PRO A 5 14.13 -12.46 30.93
N ASP A 6 13.37 -11.61 31.62
CA ASP A 6 11.99 -11.26 31.25
C ASP A 6 11.89 -9.95 30.40
N THR A 7 13.01 -9.38 29.98
CA THR A 7 13.03 -8.14 29.21
C THR A 7 13.63 -8.38 27.82
N LEU A 8 12.82 -8.16 26.78
CA LEU A 8 13.26 -8.13 25.39
C LEU A 8 13.41 -6.67 24.91
N ARG A 9 14.60 -6.31 24.41
CA ARG A 9 14.84 -5.04 23.74
C ARG A 9 14.86 -5.23 22.25
N ILE A 10 13.94 -4.58 21.55
CA ILE A 10 13.84 -4.59 20.09
C ILE A 10 13.90 -3.16 19.55
N ARG A 11 14.25 -3.01 18.26
CA ARG A 11 14.01 -1.75 17.55
C ARG A 11 12.50 -1.49 17.55
N ARG A 12 12.08 -0.22 17.70
CA ARG A 12 10.67 0.13 17.50
C ARG A 12 10.24 -0.28 16.09
N PRO A 13 9.21 -1.12 15.95
CA PRO A 13 8.81 -1.67 14.65
C PRO A 13 8.16 -0.61 13.75
N ASP A 14 8.11 -0.91 12.46
CA ASP A 14 7.30 -0.21 11.47
C ASP A 14 6.13 -1.12 11.04
N ASP A 15 5.01 -0.52 10.64
CA ASP A 15 3.86 -1.20 10.06
C ASP A 15 3.84 -0.94 8.54
N TRP A 16 3.97 -1.99 7.73
CA TRP A 16 4.07 -1.85 6.29
C TRP A 16 2.73 -1.96 5.55
N HIS A 17 1.60 -2.06 6.30
CA HIS A 17 0.26 -2.11 5.72
C HIS A 17 -0.81 -1.68 6.72
N LEU A 18 -1.17 -0.40 6.74
CA LEU A 18 -2.08 0.16 7.75
C LEU A 18 -3.29 0.84 7.12
N HIS A 19 -4.50 0.44 7.57
CA HIS A 19 -5.75 1.13 7.26
C HIS A 19 -6.19 2.01 8.42
N LEU A 20 -6.00 3.32 8.31
CA LEU A 20 -6.47 4.29 9.32
C LEU A 20 -7.91 4.77 9.07
N ARG A 21 -8.40 4.64 7.82
CA ARG A 21 -9.67 5.25 7.41
C ARG A 21 -9.63 6.77 7.58
N ASP A 22 -10.76 7.42 7.89
CA ASP A 22 -10.83 8.88 8.07
C ASP A 22 -11.84 9.24 9.18
N GLY A 23 -11.91 10.53 9.58
CA GLY A 23 -12.84 11.04 10.57
C GLY A 23 -12.74 10.32 11.92
N GLU A 24 -13.88 10.01 12.52
CA GLU A 24 -13.96 9.36 13.85
C GLU A 24 -13.23 8.01 13.91
N VAL A 25 -13.20 7.26 12.81
CA VAL A 25 -12.47 5.98 12.75
C VAL A 25 -10.98 6.22 12.86
N LEU A 26 -10.43 7.22 12.14
CA LEU A 26 -9.04 7.61 12.24
C LEU A 26 -8.66 7.98 13.69
N GLU A 27 -9.44 8.85 14.31
CA GLU A 27 -9.21 9.29 15.70
C GLU A 27 -9.23 8.13 16.69
N THR A 28 -10.11 7.15 16.45
CA THR A 28 -10.25 5.96 17.31
C THR A 28 -9.08 4.99 17.17
N VAL A 29 -8.61 4.70 15.93
CA VAL A 29 -7.64 3.62 15.70
C VAL A 29 -6.17 4.09 15.75
N LEU A 30 -5.90 5.35 15.39
CA LEU A 30 -4.54 5.87 15.31
C LEU A 30 -3.74 5.75 16.63
N PRO A 31 -4.30 5.99 17.84
CA PRO A 31 -3.57 5.85 19.08
C PRO A 31 -2.98 4.45 19.30
N TYR A 32 -3.64 3.40 18.85
CA TYR A 32 -3.16 2.01 19.00
C TYR A 32 -1.92 1.74 18.13
N THR A 33 -1.88 2.30 16.93
CA THR A 33 -0.73 2.18 16.03
C THR A 33 0.41 3.11 16.47
N SER A 34 0.13 4.39 16.71
CA SER A 34 1.14 5.40 16.96
C SER A 34 1.92 5.21 18.29
N ARG A 35 1.35 4.50 19.27
CA ARG A 35 2.09 4.13 20.49
C ARG A 35 3.07 2.98 20.27
N THR A 36 2.82 2.13 19.27
CA THR A 36 3.57 0.88 19.04
C THR A 36 4.60 1.03 17.93
N PHE A 37 4.18 1.55 16.77
CA PHE A 37 5.00 1.65 15.58
C PHE A 37 5.65 3.03 15.44
N ALA A 38 6.89 3.07 14.90
CA ALA A 38 7.57 4.32 14.58
C ALA A 38 7.01 4.94 13.30
N ARG A 39 6.75 4.10 12.29
CA ARG A 39 6.22 4.50 10.99
C ARG A 39 5.19 3.50 10.52
N ALA A 40 4.29 3.93 9.64
CA ALA A 40 3.43 2.99 8.92
C ALA A 40 3.18 3.43 7.49
N ILE A 41 3.10 2.47 6.57
CA ILE A 41 2.57 2.69 5.22
C ILE A 41 1.05 2.74 5.30
N VAL A 42 0.50 3.93 5.01
CA VAL A 42 -0.93 4.20 5.11
C VAL A 42 -1.62 3.89 3.80
N MET A 43 -2.58 2.99 3.84
CA MET A 43 -3.34 2.56 2.67
C MET A 43 -4.29 3.68 2.18
N PRO A 44 -4.37 3.89 0.84
CA PRO A 44 -5.01 5.05 0.25
C PRO A 44 -6.49 4.83 -0.09
N ASN A 45 -7.10 3.69 0.26
CA ASN A 45 -8.46 3.30 -0.12
C ASN A 45 -9.53 3.94 0.77
N LEU A 46 -9.58 5.27 0.74
CA LEU A 46 -10.65 6.07 1.28
C LEU A 46 -11.84 6.19 0.29
N VAL A 47 -12.85 6.95 0.64
CA VAL A 47 -13.95 7.34 -0.24
C VAL A 47 -14.07 8.88 -0.18
N PRO A 48 -13.65 9.58 -1.26
CA PRO A 48 -12.98 9.10 -2.48
C PRO A 48 -11.56 8.58 -2.20
N PRO A 49 -10.98 7.77 -3.12
CA PRO A 49 -9.61 7.25 -2.96
C PRO A 49 -8.55 8.36 -3.11
N VAL A 50 -7.40 8.17 -2.48
CA VAL A 50 -6.29 9.13 -2.50
C VAL A 50 -5.49 8.98 -3.78
N THR A 51 -5.84 9.73 -4.83
CA THR A 51 -5.25 9.65 -6.17
C THR A 51 -4.44 10.89 -6.56
N THR A 52 -4.45 11.95 -5.74
CA THR A 52 -3.77 13.22 -6.03
C THR A 52 -2.83 13.64 -4.90
N ILE A 53 -1.90 14.54 -5.21
CA ILE A 53 -0.97 15.13 -4.24
C ILE A 53 -1.75 15.90 -3.16
N GLU A 54 -2.76 16.68 -3.55
CA GLU A 54 -3.56 17.49 -2.64
C GLU A 54 -4.36 16.60 -1.68
N ALA A 55 -4.98 15.52 -2.18
CA ALA A 55 -5.71 14.56 -1.35
C ALA A 55 -4.79 13.85 -0.35
N ALA A 56 -3.59 13.47 -0.78
CA ALA A 56 -2.60 12.82 0.08
C ALA A 56 -2.06 13.77 1.15
N SER A 57 -1.76 15.03 0.79
CA SER A 57 -1.32 16.05 1.74
C SER A 57 -2.39 16.33 2.79
N ALA A 58 -3.63 16.56 2.36
CA ALA A 58 -4.74 16.81 3.27
C ALA A 58 -5.01 15.60 4.20
N TYR A 59 -4.88 14.37 3.68
CA TYR A 59 -5.02 13.18 4.50
C TYR A 59 -3.87 13.06 5.52
N ARG A 60 -2.63 13.29 5.08
CA ARG A 60 -1.47 13.31 5.97
C ARG A 60 -1.63 14.33 7.10
N GLU A 61 -2.11 15.53 6.80
CA GLU A 61 -2.37 16.57 7.80
C GLU A 61 -3.40 16.12 8.85
N ARG A 62 -4.50 15.48 8.43
CA ARG A 62 -5.50 14.93 9.36
C ARG A 62 -4.91 13.85 10.25
N ILE A 63 -4.07 12.96 9.70
CA ILE A 63 -3.38 11.94 10.49
C ILE A 63 -2.47 12.60 11.52
N LEU A 64 -1.64 13.57 11.11
CA LEU A 64 -0.69 14.25 12.00
C LEU A 64 -1.42 15.01 13.12
N ALA A 65 -2.54 15.66 12.82
CA ALA A 65 -3.36 16.37 13.80
C ALA A 65 -4.01 15.44 14.83
N ALA A 66 -4.27 14.17 14.47
CA ALA A 66 -4.89 13.17 15.33
C ALA A 66 -3.89 12.35 16.16
N ILE A 67 -2.57 12.55 15.97
CA ILE A 67 -1.55 11.86 16.79
C ILE A 67 -1.64 12.37 18.22
N PRO A 68 -1.82 11.46 19.22
CA PRO A 68 -1.84 11.87 20.60
C PRO A 68 -0.53 12.52 21.06
N ALA A 69 -0.63 13.49 21.99
CA ALA A 69 0.54 14.14 22.56
C ALA A 69 1.50 13.10 23.18
N GLY A 70 2.79 13.24 22.87
CA GLY A 70 3.83 12.33 23.34
C GLY A 70 4.03 11.07 22.48
N HIS A 71 3.24 10.85 21.44
CA HIS A 71 3.50 9.80 20.46
C HIS A 71 4.41 10.35 19.35
N ASP A 72 5.44 9.56 19.00
CA ASP A 72 6.34 9.82 17.87
C ASP A 72 6.00 8.83 16.75
N PHE A 73 5.26 9.29 15.73
CA PHE A 73 4.77 8.44 14.64
C PHE A 73 4.83 9.19 13.30
N THR A 74 5.33 8.51 12.28
CA THR A 74 5.42 9.06 10.94
C THR A 74 4.52 8.27 9.95
N PRO A 75 3.46 8.87 9.41
CA PRO A 75 2.68 8.27 8.33
C PRO A 75 3.45 8.34 7.00
N LEU A 76 3.61 7.21 6.34
CA LEU A 76 4.17 7.07 5.01
C LEU A 76 3.00 6.96 4.02
N MET A 77 2.76 8.03 3.26
CA MET A 77 1.58 8.12 2.40
C MET A 77 1.75 7.30 1.12
N THR A 78 0.64 6.78 0.60
CA THR A 78 0.60 6.05 -0.67
C THR A 78 -0.42 6.65 -1.62
N CYS A 79 -0.14 6.51 -2.93
CA CYS A 79 -1.08 6.86 -4.00
C CYS A 79 -1.97 5.64 -4.32
N TYR A 80 -3.28 5.84 -4.43
CA TYR A 80 -4.19 4.82 -4.96
C TYR A 80 -4.00 4.74 -6.48
N LEU A 81 -3.44 3.64 -6.97
CA LEU A 81 -3.11 3.47 -8.37
C LEU A 81 -4.36 3.07 -9.17
N ASN A 82 -4.74 3.89 -10.12
CA ASN A 82 -5.74 3.59 -11.14
C ASN A 82 -5.54 4.48 -12.39
N GLU A 83 -6.40 4.35 -13.38
CA GLU A 83 -6.30 5.04 -14.67
C GLU A 83 -6.48 6.57 -14.57
N SER A 84 -6.99 7.09 -13.45
CA SER A 84 -7.15 8.54 -13.24
C SER A 84 -5.88 9.24 -12.77
N VAL A 85 -4.88 8.49 -12.33
CA VAL A 85 -3.59 9.02 -11.86
C VAL A 85 -2.74 9.42 -13.05
N SER A 86 -2.15 10.61 -13.01
CA SER A 86 -1.20 11.05 -14.04
C SER A 86 0.23 10.62 -13.71
N ARG A 87 1.06 10.49 -14.75
CA ARG A 87 2.52 10.24 -14.59
C ARG A 87 3.17 11.32 -13.73
N GLU A 88 2.80 12.59 -13.97
CA GLU A 88 3.30 13.74 -13.23
C GLU A 88 2.95 13.66 -11.73
N THR A 89 1.75 13.18 -11.39
CA THR A 89 1.35 12.97 -9.99
C THR A 89 2.30 12.03 -9.26
N LEU A 90 2.68 10.91 -9.90
CA LEU A 90 3.63 9.97 -9.30
C LEU A 90 5.05 10.57 -9.21
N GLU A 91 5.53 11.20 -10.27
CA GLU A 91 6.87 11.81 -10.31
C GLU A 91 7.04 12.89 -9.24
N ARG A 92 6.12 13.85 -9.19
CA ARG A 92 6.16 14.94 -8.22
C ARG A 92 5.91 14.43 -6.80
N GLY A 93 4.84 13.66 -6.60
CA GLY A 93 4.49 13.17 -5.27
C GLY A 93 5.57 12.31 -4.64
N HIS A 94 6.30 11.50 -5.43
CA HIS A 94 7.44 10.73 -4.95
C HIS A 94 8.69 11.58 -4.79
N GLY A 95 8.98 12.46 -5.77
CA GLY A 95 10.13 13.38 -5.73
C GLY A 95 10.08 14.35 -4.55
N ASP A 96 8.91 14.83 -4.19
CA ASP A 96 8.68 15.71 -3.04
C ASP A 96 8.62 14.95 -1.69
N GLY A 97 8.78 13.62 -1.71
CA GLY A 97 8.76 12.78 -0.51
C GLY A 97 7.38 12.59 0.12
N LEU A 98 6.29 12.93 -0.60
CA LEU A 98 4.93 12.72 -0.11
C LEU A 98 4.50 11.26 -0.30
N PHE A 99 4.63 10.72 -1.53
CA PHE A 99 4.31 9.32 -1.80
C PHE A 99 5.53 8.42 -1.58
N THR A 100 5.42 7.53 -0.62
CA THR A 100 6.41 6.46 -0.39
C THR A 100 6.28 5.35 -1.42
N ALA A 101 5.04 5.04 -1.82
CA ALA A 101 4.70 3.97 -2.74
C ALA A 101 3.36 4.26 -3.44
N ALA A 102 3.01 3.47 -4.47
CA ALA A 102 1.65 3.40 -4.98
C ALA A 102 1.02 2.03 -4.69
N LYS A 103 -0.26 2.01 -4.35
CA LYS A 103 -1.02 0.80 -4.02
C LYS A 103 -1.99 0.45 -5.14
N LEU A 104 -1.84 -0.76 -5.66
CA LEU A 104 -2.72 -1.36 -6.65
C LEU A 104 -3.77 -2.24 -5.96
N TYR A 105 -5.02 -1.95 -6.23
CA TYR A 105 -6.16 -2.82 -5.95
C TYR A 105 -6.77 -3.27 -7.27
N PRO A 106 -6.98 -4.57 -7.51
CA PRO A 106 -7.91 -5.00 -8.54
C PRO A 106 -9.32 -4.50 -8.20
N ALA A 107 -10.08 -4.08 -9.21
CA ALA A 107 -11.43 -3.56 -9.01
C ALA A 107 -12.31 -4.58 -8.27
N ASN A 108 -12.96 -4.13 -7.19
CA ASN A 108 -13.84 -4.93 -6.33
C ASN A 108 -13.16 -6.10 -5.57
N ALA A 109 -11.86 -6.08 -5.41
CA ALA A 109 -11.14 -7.13 -4.67
C ALA A 109 -11.35 -7.04 -3.14
N THR A 110 -11.51 -5.83 -2.60
CA THR A 110 -11.62 -5.58 -1.17
C THR A 110 -12.44 -4.31 -0.88
N THR A 111 -12.51 -3.92 0.39
CA THR A 111 -13.22 -2.70 0.82
C THR A 111 -12.68 -1.46 0.10
N ASN A 112 -13.59 -0.62 -0.41
CA ASN A 112 -13.30 0.63 -1.14
C ASN A 112 -12.38 0.44 -2.36
N SER A 113 -12.48 -0.73 -3.04
CA SER A 113 -11.72 -1.02 -4.25
C SER A 113 -12.52 -0.94 -5.55
N GLN A 114 -13.72 -0.41 -5.52
CA GLN A 114 -14.57 -0.22 -6.72
C GLN A 114 -13.91 0.67 -7.79
N HIS A 115 -12.99 1.54 -7.38
CA HIS A 115 -12.17 2.39 -8.27
C HIS A 115 -10.81 1.78 -8.62
N GLY A 116 -10.61 0.50 -8.29
CA GLY A 116 -9.37 -0.23 -8.58
C GLY A 116 -9.18 -0.53 -10.06
N VAL A 117 -8.04 -1.10 -10.37
CA VAL A 117 -7.61 -1.42 -11.72
C VAL A 117 -8.46 -2.56 -12.29
N LYS A 118 -9.06 -2.34 -13.45
CA LYS A 118 -9.86 -3.35 -14.17
C LYS A 118 -8.98 -4.23 -15.07
N ARG A 119 -8.04 -3.61 -15.76
CA ARG A 119 -7.05 -4.28 -16.62
C ARG A 119 -5.68 -3.74 -16.29
N ILE A 120 -4.75 -4.61 -15.97
CA ILE A 120 -3.40 -4.19 -15.56
C ILE A 120 -2.68 -3.38 -16.64
N THR A 121 -2.94 -3.66 -17.91
CA THR A 121 -2.36 -2.94 -19.04
C THR A 121 -2.72 -1.45 -19.09
N ASP A 122 -3.86 -1.07 -18.49
CA ASP A 122 -4.31 0.32 -18.47
C ASP A 122 -3.41 1.22 -17.59
N VAL A 123 -2.69 0.61 -16.64
CA VAL A 123 -1.75 1.31 -15.74
C VAL A 123 -0.27 1.06 -16.09
N TYR A 124 0.04 0.33 -17.15
CA TYR A 124 1.44 0.11 -17.59
C TYR A 124 2.24 1.40 -17.74
N PRO A 125 1.69 2.49 -18.32
CA PRO A 125 2.41 3.76 -18.40
C PRO A 125 2.79 4.35 -17.03
N LEU A 126 2.04 4.00 -15.96
CA LEU A 126 2.34 4.40 -14.59
C LEU A 126 3.41 3.49 -13.97
N LEU A 127 3.35 2.18 -14.26
CA LEU A 127 4.37 1.22 -13.80
C LEU A 127 5.75 1.53 -14.39
N GLU A 128 5.80 1.95 -15.65
CA GLU A 128 7.04 2.41 -16.29
C GLU A 128 7.65 3.62 -15.56
N VAL A 129 6.82 4.61 -15.21
CA VAL A 129 7.25 5.76 -14.42
C VAL A 129 7.75 5.30 -13.06
N MET A 130 6.99 4.47 -12.34
CA MET A 130 7.37 3.96 -11.03
C MET A 130 8.71 3.22 -11.05
N GLN A 131 8.92 2.35 -12.06
CA GLN A 131 10.20 1.68 -12.26
C GLN A 131 11.35 2.70 -12.43
N ARG A 132 11.17 3.70 -13.29
CA ARG A 132 12.18 4.72 -13.59
C ARG A 132 12.55 5.57 -12.38
N ILE A 133 11.56 5.97 -11.56
CA ILE A 133 11.81 6.80 -10.36
C ILE A 133 12.12 5.97 -9.11
N GLY A 134 12.11 4.63 -9.21
CA GLY A 134 12.38 3.73 -8.09
C GLY A 134 11.27 3.67 -7.03
N MET A 135 10.05 4.09 -7.38
CA MET A 135 8.87 4.06 -6.49
C MET A 135 8.32 2.64 -6.36
N PRO A 136 8.14 2.10 -5.15
CA PRO A 136 7.59 0.76 -4.96
C PRO A 136 6.12 0.66 -5.36
N LEU A 137 5.75 -0.48 -5.96
CA LEU A 137 4.37 -0.91 -6.19
C LEU A 137 3.95 -1.91 -5.10
N LEU A 138 2.92 -1.56 -4.35
CA LEU A 138 2.29 -2.44 -3.36
C LEU A 138 1.05 -3.07 -4.00
N ILE A 139 0.90 -4.38 -3.95
CA ILE A 139 -0.16 -5.08 -4.68
C ILE A 139 -1.06 -5.90 -3.75
N HIS A 140 -2.38 -5.67 -3.85
CA HIS A 140 -3.38 -6.64 -3.44
C HIS A 140 -3.53 -7.65 -4.57
N GLY A 141 -2.97 -8.84 -4.42
CA GLY A 141 -2.76 -9.76 -5.52
C GLY A 141 -3.84 -10.83 -5.63
N GLU A 142 -5.06 -10.45 -5.98
CA GLU A 142 -6.17 -11.38 -6.21
C GLU A 142 -6.91 -11.06 -7.51
N VAL A 143 -7.34 -12.09 -8.24
CA VAL A 143 -8.34 -11.92 -9.30
C VAL A 143 -9.73 -11.81 -8.70
N THR A 144 -10.66 -11.10 -9.39
CA THR A 144 -12.00 -10.79 -8.86
C THR A 144 -13.14 -11.44 -9.66
N ARG A 145 -12.82 -12.41 -10.53
CA ARG A 145 -13.83 -13.15 -11.30
C ARG A 145 -14.60 -14.10 -10.40
N GLY A 146 -15.94 -14.07 -10.51
CA GLY A 146 -16.84 -14.80 -9.61
C GLY A 146 -16.79 -16.32 -9.74
N GLU A 147 -16.27 -16.85 -10.84
CA GLU A 147 -16.08 -18.28 -11.08
C GLU A 147 -14.83 -18.88 -10.43
N ILE A 148 -13.90 -18.02 -9.93
CA ILE A 148 -12.68 -18.46 -9.27
C ILE A 148 -12.92 -18.63 -7.76
N ASP A 149 -12.57 -19.81 -7.23
CA ASP A 149 -12.59 -20.05 -5.80
C ASP A 149 -11.68 -19.06 -5.06
N ILE A 150 -12.12 -18.59 -3.91
CA ILE A 150 -11.39 -17.57 -3.14
C ILE A 150 -9.97 -18.02 -2.78
N PHE A 151 -9.74 -19.33 -2.58
CA PHE A 151 -8.42 -19.88 -2.26
C PHE A 151 -7.47 -19.97 -3.45
N ASP A 152 -8.00 -19.86 -4.69
CA ASP A 152 -7.20 -19.90 -5.93
C ASP A 152 -6.92 -18.51 -6.51
N ARG A 153 -7.50 -17.43 -5.95
CA ARG A 153 -7.42 -16.07 -6.49
C ARG A 153 -5.99 -15.54 -6.58
N GLU A 154 -5.16 -15.77 -5.55
CA GLU A 154 -3.74 -15.36 -5.58
C GLU A 154 -2.98 -16.12 -6.68
N LYS A 155 -3.18 -17.43 -6.80
CA LYS A 155 -2.54 -18.23 -7.83
C LYS A 155 -2.86 -17.72 -9.23
N HIS A 156 -4.14 -17.48 -9.52
CA HIS A 156 -4.57 -16.91 -10.80
C HIS A 156 -3.97 -15.52 -11.03
N PHE A 157 -3.88 -14.68 -10.00
CA PHE A 157 -3.25 -13.37 -10.11
C PHE A 157 -1.76 -13.48 -10.45
N ILE A 158 -1.04 -14.44 -9.86
CA ILE A 158 0.38 -14.69 -10.18
C ILE A 158 0.52 -15.08 -11.64
N ASP A 159 -0.26 -16.06 -12.11
CA ASP A 159 -0.16 -16.62 -13.45
C ASP A 159 -0.52 -15.58 -14.54
N GLU A 160 -1.55 -14.76 -14.30
CA GLU A 160 -2.14 -13.89 -15.32
C GLU A 160 -1.62 -12.44 -15.26
N VAL A 161 -1.22 -11.96 -14.10
CA VAL A 161 -0.91 -10.54 -13.88
C VAL A 161 0.51 -10.34 -13.38
N MET A 162 0.90 -10.99 -12.27
CA MET A 162 2.19 -10.73 -11.62
C MET A 162 3.37 -11.15 -12.51
N THR A 163 3.26 -12.31 -13.14
CA THR A 163 4.28 -12.81 -14.09
C THR A 163 4.49 -11.84 -15.25
N ASP A 164 3.41 -11.27 -15.77
CA ASP A 164 3.51 -10.28 -16.84
C ASP A 164 4.11 -8.95 -16.36
N ILE A 165 3.70 -8.44 -15.19
CA ILE A 165 4.33 -7.26 -14.57
C ILE A 165 5.84 -7.46 -14.43
N ARG A 166 6.27 -8.60 -13.88
CA ARG A 166 7.71 -8.88 -13.69
C ARG A 166 8.49 -9.00 -14.99
N ARG A 167 7.85 -9.50 -16.05
CA ARG A 167 8.45 -9.59 -17.40
C ARG A 167 8.59 -8.22 -18.06
N GLN A 168 7.54 -7.37 -17.97
CA GLN A 168 7.50 -6.05 -18.61
C GLN A 168 8.33 -5.02 -17.85
N PHE A 169 8.36 -5.12 -16.53
CA PHE A 169 8.99 -4.15 -15.62
C PHE A 169 9.96 -4.85 -14.66
N PRO A 170 11.10 -5.39 -15.15
CA PRO A 170 12.00 -6.22 -14.34
C PRO A 170 12.64 -5.47 -13.16
N GLU A 171 12.87 -4.15 -13.30
CA GLU A 171 13.47 -3.31 -12.28
C GLU A 171 12.44 -2.68 -11.31
N LEU A 172 11.13 -2.87 -11.56
CA LEU A 172 10.11 -2.35 -10.68
C LEU A 172 10.17 -3.03 -9.32
N LYS A 173 10.26 -2.23 -8.26
CA LYS A 173 10.16 -2.73 -6.89
C LYS A 173 8.72 -3.12 -6.60
N VAL A 174 8.47 -4.39 -6.34
CA VAL A 174 7.13 -4.91 -6.09
C VAL A 174 7.06 -5.52 -4.69
N VAL A 175 6.02 -5.14 -3.94
CA VAL A 175 5.64 -5.77 -2.68
C VAL A 175 4.32 -6.50 -2.91
N PHE A 176 4.36 -7.82 -2.87
CA PHE A 176 3.18 -8.67 -2.93
C PHE A 176 2.64 -8.81 -1.51
N GLU A 177 1.62 -8.01 -1.18
CA GLU A 177 1.18 -7.82 0.20
C GLU A 177 0.26 -8.94 0.68
N HIS A 178 0.23 -9.14 2.01
CA HIS A 178 -0.67 -10.05 2.76
C HIS A 178 -0.96 -11.38 2.07
N ILE A 179 0.07 -11.99 1.46
CA ILE A 179 -0.03 -13.29 0.79
C ILE A 179 -0.46 -14.38 1.76
N THR A 180 -1.35 -15.27 1.30
CA THR A 180 -1.97 -16.30 2.14
C THR A 180 -1.83 -17.71 1.58
N THR A 181 -1.36 -17.86 0.34
CA THR A 181 -1.25 -19.14 -0.33
C THR A 181 0.19 -19.65 -0.41
N LYS A 182 0.32 -20.95 -0.58
CA LYS A 182 1.61 -21.61 -0.84
C LYS A 182 2.24 -21.07 -2.13
N GLU A 183 1.43 -20.88 -3.17
CA GLU A 183 1.84 -20.43 -4.49
C GLU A 183 2.44 -19.01 -4.39
N ALA A 184 1.79 -18.11 -3.66
CA ALA A 184 2.31 -16.76 -3.44
C ALA A 184 3.60 -16.77 -2.62
N ALA A 185 3.69 -17.59 -1.56
CA ALA A 185 4.90 -17.73 -0.78
C ALA A 185 6.08 -18.27 -1.63
N GLN A 186 5.82 -19.25 -2.50
CA GLN A 186 6.84 -19.79 -3.41
C GLN A 186 7.24 -18.82 -4.53
N PHE A 187 6.33 -17.95 -4.94
CA PHE A 187 6.61 -16.96 -5.98
C PHE A 187 7.57 -15.85 -5.49
N VAL A 188 7.52 -15.48 -4.21
CA VAL A 188 8.37 -14.42 -3.65
C VAL A 188 9.73 -14.92 -3.12
N LEU A 189 9.93 -16.23 -2.97
CA LEU A 189 11.19 -16.86 -2.56
C LEU A 189 12.15 -17.00 -3.74
#